data_d2474eca62eec92fbd6aa103f641ce4e
#
_entry.id   d2474eca62eec92fbd6aa103f641ce4e
#
_cell.length_a   1.000
_cell.length_b   1.000
_cell.length_c   1.000
_cell.angle_alpha   90.00
_cell.angle_beta   90.00
_cell.angle_gamma   90.00
#
_symmetry.space_group_name_H-M   'P 1'
#
loop_
_entity.id
_entity.type
_entity.pdbx_description
1 polymer ?
#
loop_
_entity_poly.entity_id
_entity_poly.type
_entity_poly.pdbx_seq_one_letter_code
_entity_poly.pdbx_strand_id
1 'polypeptide(L)'
;MEFDESTQRKITQYMGHARKALETGRLVMTHEDNIAAVNRAYYAIFYAANALLATKGLERSKHSGVIAVFRQHFVKTGVVAPEFSNFYGEALDDRHAGDYDLVEFGYEVAERDLSQAEHFVEEIEQVLRSMGVVP
;
A
#
# COMPACT_ATOMS: atom_id res chain seq x y z
N MET A 1 15.08 9.31 -16.33
CA MET A 1 14.49 8.08 -16.88
C MET A 1 13.08 8.39 -17.39
N GLU A 2 12.79 7.95 -18.59
CA GLU A 2 11.47 8.14 -19.17
C GLU A 2 10.66 6.86 -19.11
N PHE A 3 9.36 7.01 -18.84
CA PHE A 3 8.42 5.90 -18.83
C PHE A 3 7.44 6.09 -19.97
N ASP A 4 7.02 5.01 -20.62
CA ASP A 4 6.03 5.11 -21.69
C ASP A 4 4.64 5.44 -21.11
N GLU A 5 3.73 5.85 -22.00
CA GLU A 5 2.38 6.26 -21.59
C GLU A 5 1.61 5.13 -20.91
N SER A 6 1.80 3.90 -21.35
CA SER A 6 1.13 2.73 -20.77
C SER A 6 1.57 2.52 -19.33
N THR A 7 2.87 2.59 -19.07
CA THR A 7 3.43 2.44 -17.73
C THR A 7 2.98 3.59 -16.82
N GLN A 8 3.04 4.82 -17.30
CA GLN A 8 2.58 5.99 -16.54
C GLN A 8 1.10 5.88 -16.18
N ARG A 9 0.27 5.45 -17.12
CA ARG A 9 -1.16 5.26 -16.90
C ARG A 9 -1.41 4.20 -15.82
N LYS A 10 -0.70 3.09 -15.90
CA LYS A 10 -0.79 2.01 -14.92
C LYS A 10 -0.43 2.49 -13.52
N ILE A 11 0.69 3.23 -13.39
CA ILE A 11 1.13 3.78 -12.10
C ILE A 11 0.07 4.74 -11.54
N THR A 12 -0.46 5.62 -12.38
CA THR A 12 -1.52 6.55 -11.98
C THR A 12 -2.76 5.82 -11.49
N GLN A 13 -3.14 4.74 -12.17
CA GLN A 13 -4.29 3.92 -11.76
C GLN A 13 -4.05 3.25 -10.41
N TYR A 14 -2.88 2.65 -10.19
CA TYR A 14 -2.54 2.05 -8.90
C TYR A 14 -2.59 3.08 -7.77
N MET A 15 -2.03 4.26 -7.97
CA MET A 15 -2.05 5.31 -6.94
C MET A 15 -3.46 5.81 -6.68
N GLY A 16 -4.30 5.89 -7.73
CA GLY A 16 -5.72 6.22 -7.58
C GLY A 16 -6.46 5.20 -6.73
N HIS A 17 -6.21 3.90 -6.97
CA HIS A 17 -6.79 2.83 -6.16
C HIS A 17 -6.29 2.89 -4.71
N ALA A 18 -5.02 3.21 -4.50
CA ALA A 18 -4.46 3.35 -3.16
C ALA A 18 -5.19 4.45 -2.37
N ARG A 19 -5.37 5.62 -2.98
CA ARG A 19 -6.07 6.74 -2.33
C ARG A 19 -7.53 6.41 -2.06
N LYS A 20 -8.19 5.73 -3.01
CA LYS A 20 -9.59 5.30 -2.84
C LYS A 20 -9.73 4.33 -1.68
N ALA A 21 -8.80 3.40 -1.53
CA ALA A 21 -8.80 2.46 -0.42
C ALA A 21 -8.66 3.20 0.92
N LEU A 22 -7.82 4.23 0.99
CA LEU A 22 -7.69 5.05 2.21
C LEU A 22 -8.98 5.80 2.54
N GLU A 23 -9.62 6.40 1.55
CA GLU A 23 -10.91 7.09 1.74
C GLU A 23 -11.96 6.13 2.28
N THR A 24 -12.07 4.95 1.65
CA THR A 24 -13.03 3.93 2.08
C THR A 24 -12.71 3.44 3.49
N GLY A 25 -11.42 3.25 3.81
CA GLY A 25 -11.01 2.84 5.15
C GLY A 25 -11.44 3.84 6.21
N ARG A 26 -11.25 5.14 5.97
CA ARG A 26 -11.70 6.18 6.90
C ARG A 26 -13.22 6.22 7.03
N LEU A 27 -13.93 6.03 5.92
CA LEU A 27 -15.39 6.02 5.92
C LEU A 27 -15.94 4.87 6.77
N VAL A 28 -15.45 3.65 6.57
CA VAL A 28 -15.96 2.48 7.31
C VAL A 28 -15.62 2.56 8.80
N MET A 29 -14.54 3.26 9.18
CA MET A 29 -14.24 3.52 10.58
C MET A 29 -15.31 4.40 11.25
N THR A 30 -15.90 5.33 10.51
CA THR A 30 -16.99 6.16 11.08
C THR A 30 -18.23 5.31 11.40
N HIS A 31 -18.33 4.13 10.80
CA HIS A 31 -19.38 3.15 11.06
C HIS A 31 -18.92 2.03 12.00
N GLU A 32 -17.80 2.21 12.66
CA GLU A 32 -17.21 1.26 13.60
C GLU A 32 -16.86 -0.09 13.01
N ASP A 33 -16.62 -0.15 11.69
CA ASP A 33 -16.21 -1.38 11.00
C ASP A 33 -14.68 -1.44 10.94
N ASN A 34 -14.07 -1.85 12.05
CA ASN A 34 -12.62 -1.88 12.20
C ASN A 34 -11.97 -2.94 11.30
N ILE A 35 -12.62 -4.07 11.09
CA ILE A 35 -12.09 -5.14 10.21
C ILE A 35 -12.03 -4.62 8.77
N ALA A 36 -13.07 -3.96 8.29
CA ALA A 36 -13.09 -3.39 6.96
C ALA A 36 -12.01 -2.30 6.81
N ALA A 37 -11.81 -1.48 7.86
CA ALA A 37 -10.77 -0.45 7.86
C ALA A 37 -9.38 -1.06 7.73
N VAL A 38 -9.08 -2.11 8.48
CA VAL A 38 -7.80 -2.84 8.40
C VAL A 38 -7.60 -3.43 7.00
N ASN A 39 -8.65 -4.03 6.44
CA ASN A 39 -8.61 -4.56 5.07
C ASN A 39 -8.27 -3.45 4.06
N ARG A 40 -8.91 -2.30 4.16
CA ARG A 40 -8.67 -1.18 3.23
C ARG A 40 -7.27 -0.60 3.39
N ALA A 41 -6.75 -0.52 4.61
CA ALA A 41 -5.37 -0.10 4.86
C ALA A 41 -4.37 -1.01 4.14
N TYR A 42 -4.54 -2.32 4.23
CA TYR A 42 -3.70 -3.27 3.51
C TYR A 42 -3.76 -3.04 2.00
N TYR A 43 -4.96 -2.89 1.42
CA TYR A 43 -5.08 -2.69 -0.02
C TYR A 43 -4.49 -1.37 -0.50
N ALA A 44 -4.56 -0.32 0.31
CA ALA A 44 -3.89 0.94 -0.02
C ALA A 44 -2.38 0.74 -0.18
N ILE A 45 -1.77 0.00 0.77
CA ILE A 45 -0.33 -0.33 0.72
C ILE A 45 -0.04 -1.21 -0.49
N PHE A 46 -0.84 -2.24 -0.72
CA PHE A 46 -0.68 -3.16 -1.84
C PHE A 46 -0.69 -2.43 -3.19
N TYR A 47 -1.66 -1.55 -3.40
CA TYR A 47 -1.75 -0.77 -4.64
C TYR A 47 -0.57 0.18 -4.80
N ALA A 48 -0.17 0.88 -3.74
CA ALA A 48 0.97 1.80 -3.79
C ALA A 48 2.28 1.04 -4.07
N ALA A 49 2.48 -0.11 -3.43
CA ALA A 49 3.65 -0.96 -3.69
C ALA A 49 3.69 -1.38 -5.17
N ASN A 50 2.54 -1.78 -5.74
CA ASN A 50 2.48 -2.15 -7.14
C ASN A 50 2.75 -0.97 -8.08
N ALA A 51 2.34 0.25 -7.71
CA ALA A 51 2.69 1.44 -8.49
C ALA A 51 4.21 1.58 -8.59
N LEU A 52 4.91 1.37 -7.48
CA LEU A 52 6.37 1.44 -7.47
C LEU A 52 6.99 0.27 -8.26
N LEU A 53 6.47 -0.95 -8.09
CA LEU A 53 6.94 -2.11 -8.86
C LEU A 53 6.76 -1.91 -10.36
N ALA A 54 5.72 -1.23 -10.77
CA ALA A 54 5.44 -0.97 -12.19
C ALA A 54 6.55 -0.13 -12.84
N THR A 55 7.30 0.66 -12.07
CA THR A 55 8.43 1.42 -12.61
C THR A 55 9.55 0.51 -13.14
N LYS A 56 9.56 -0.76 -12.69
CA LYS A 56 10.52 -1.78 -13.15
C LYS A 56 9.85 -2.93 -13.89
N GLY A 57 8.56 -2.82 -14.20
CA GLY A 57 7.80 -3.88 -14.84
C GLY A 57 7.60 -5.11 -13.98
N LEU A 58 7.58 -4.94 -12.66
CA LEU A 58 7.52 -6.04 -11.68
C LEU A 58 6.17 -6.14 -10.97
N GLU A 59 5.20 -5.32 -11.34
CA GLU A 59 3.89 -5.33 -10.70
C GLU A 59 3.18 -6.68 -10.87
N ARG A 60 2.37 -7.06 -9.88
CA ARG A 60 1.68 -8.35 -9.86
C ARG A 60 0.23 -8.18 -9.40
N SER A 61 -0.68 -8.91 -10.05
CA SER A 61 -2.09 -8.94 -9.65
C SER A 61 -2.35 -9.82 -8.44
N LYS A 62 -1.47 -10.79 -8.17
CA LYS A 62 -1.60 -11.70 -7.02
C LYS A 62 -0.91 -11.11 -5.81
N HIS A 63 -1.53 -11.27 -4.64
CA HIS A 63 -0.99 -10.76 -3.38
C HIS A 63 0.32 -11.42 -2.96
N SER A 64 0.43 -12.73 -3.23
CA SER A 64 1.63 -13.49 -2.87
C SER A 64 2.84 -12.98 -3.64
N GLY A 65 3.91 -12.71 -2.92
CA GLY A 65 5.17 -12.31 -3.51
C GLY A 65 5.36 -10.80 -3.73
N VAL A 66 4.29 -9.99 -3.68
CA VAL A 66 4.44 -8.54 -3.87
C VAL A 66 5.33 -7.94 -2.81
N ILE A 67 5.11 -8.27 -1.55
CA ILE A 67 5.91 -7.74 -0.44
C ILE A 67 7.37 -8.16 -0.56
N ALA A 68 7.64 -9.40 -0.98
CA ALA A 68 9.01 -9.89 -1.16
C ALA A 68 9.73 -9.15 -2.29
N VAL A 69 9.06 -8.94 -3.42
CA VAL A 69 9.61 -8.22 -4.57
C VAL A 69 9.84 -6.74 -4.21
N PHE A 70 8.89 -6.14 -3.49
CA PHE A 70 9.02 -4.77 -2.98
C PHE A 70 10.25 -4.64 -2.07
N ARG A 71 10.41 -5.57 -1.12
CA ARG A 71 11.56 -5.57 -0.21
C ARG A 71 12.89 -5.73 -0.95
N GLN A 72 12.92 -6.65 -1.92
CA GLN A 72 14.15 -6.93 -2.67
C GLN A 72 14.60 -5.75 -3.53
N HIS A 73 13.67 -5.12 -4.24
CA HIS A 73 14.01 -4.13 -5.26
C HIS A 73 13.99 -2.69 -4.78
N PHE A 74 13.33 -2.40 -3.66
CA PHE A 74 13.17 -1.01 -3.20
C PHE A 74 13.62 -0.78 -1.77
N VAL A 75 13.49 -1.75 -0.88
CA VAL A 75 13.93 -1.59 0.50
C VAL A 75 15.41 -1.91 0.64
N LYS A 76 15.85 -3.06 0.14
CA LYS A 76 17.27 -3.46 0.20
C LYS A 76 18.17 -2.50 -0.57
N THR A 77 17.65 -1.88 -1.61
CA THR A 77 18.40 -0.91 -2.44
C THR A 77 18.42 0.49 -1.85
N GLY A 78 17.70 0.72 -0.76
CA GLY A 78 17.68 2.02 -0.07
C GLY A 78 16.73 3.05 -0.68
N VAL A 79 15.92 2.69 -1.66
CA VAL A 79 14.94 3.60 -2.26
C VAL A 79 13.84 3.94 -1.26
N VAL A 80 13.40 2.95 -0.48
CA VAL A 80 12.36 3.10 0.54
C VAL A 80 12.94 2.66 1.88
N ALA A 81 12.70 3.44 2.93
CA ALA A 81 13.21 3.12 4.27
C ALA A 81 12.56 1.84 4.83
N PRO A 82 13.29 1.06 5.65
CA PRO A 82 12.77 -0.21 6.19
C PRO A 82 11.48 -0.09 6.99
N GLU A 83 11.22 1.04 7.63
CA GLU A 83 9.99 1.23 8.42
C GLU A 83 8.72 1.02 7.58
N PHE A 84 8.76 1.42 6.30
CA PHE A 84 7.61 1.24 5.40
C PHE A 84 7.37 -0.23 5.06
N SER A 85 8.43 -1.02 4.99
CA SER A 85 8.32 -2.47 4.86
C SER A 85 7.67 -3.09 6.09
N ASN A 86 7.98 -2.57 7.28
CA ASN A 86 7.37 -3.02 8.52
C ASN A 86 5.87 -2.70 8.53
N PHE A 87 5.48 -1.52 8.07
CA PHE A 87 4.06 -1.15 7.93
C PHE A 87 3.33 -2.14 7.02
N TYR A 88 3.96 -2.50 5.90
CA TYR A 88 3.39 -3.46 4.95
C TYR A 88 3.19 -4.83 5.60
N GLY A 89 4.21 -5.32 6.30
CA GLY A 89 4.14 -6.61 6.98
C GLY A 89 3.05 -6.66 8.06
N GLU A 90 2.94 -5.60 8.87
CA GLU A 90 1.91 -5.50 9.90
C GLU A 90 0.51 -5.45 9.28
N ALA A 91 0.33 -4.67 8.22
CA ALA A 91 -0.96 -4.58 7.53
C ALA A 91 -1.37 -5.92 6.93
N LEU A 92 -0.43 -6.65 6.36
CA LEU A 92 -0.68 -7.99 5.81
C LEU A 92 -1.12 -8.96 6.90
N ASP A 93 -0.41 -8.97 8.04
CA ASP A 93 -0.73 -9.86 9.16
C ASP A 93 -2.12 -9.52 9.74
N ASP A 94 -2.41 -8.25 9.93
CA ASP A 94 -3.69 -7.80 10.48
C ASP A 94 -4.84 -8.12 9.53
N ARG A 95 -4.66 -7.87 8.22
CA ARG A 95 -5.68 -8.24 7.23
C ARG A 95 -5.97 -9.73 7.28
N HIS A 96 -4.92 -10.55 7.31
CA HIS A 96 -5.08 -12.00 7.36
C HIS A 96 -5.83 -12.43 8.62
N ALA A 97 -5.46 -11.90 9.77
CA ALA A 97 -6.11 -12.19 11.05
C ALA A 97 -7.59 -11.80 11.02
N GLY A 98 -7.92 -10.62 10.50
CA GLY A 98 -9.30 -10.14 10.45
C GLY A 98 -10.17 -10.90 9.46
N ASP A 99 -9.64 -11.18 8.26
CA ASP A 99 -10.42 -11.80 7.19
C ASP A 99 -10.57 -13.33 7.37
N TYR A 100 -9.55 -13.99 7.90
CA TYR A 100 -9.49 -15.44 7.92
C TYR A 100 -9.49 -16.08 9.30
N ASP A 101 -8.92 -15.42 10.30
CA ASP A 101 -8.84 -15.95 11.66
C ASP A 101 -9.95 -15.40 12.57
N LEU A 102 -10.84 -14.57 12.02
CA LEU A 102 -11.98 -13.98 12.71
C LEU A 102 -11.57 -13.18 13.96
N VAL A 103 -10.39 -12.57 13.91
CA VAL A 103 -9.92 -11.70 14.98
C VAL A 103 -10.70 -10.39 14.93
N GLU A 104 -11.18 -9.92 16.07
CA GLU A 104 -11.80 -8.62 16.19
C GLU A 104 -10.75 -7.59 16.59
N PHE A 105 -10.79 -6.41 15.95
CA PHE A 105 -9.87 -5.32 16.23
C PHE A 105 -10.58 -4.18 16.93
N GLY A 106 -9.91 -3.58 17.90
CA GLY A 106 -10.34 -2.31 18.48
C GLY A 106 -10.03 -1.16 17.54
N TYR A 107 -10.57 0.00 17.89
CA TYR A 107 -10.36 1.24 17.14
C TYR A 107 -8.87 1.57 16.96
N GLU A 108 -8.07 1.34 18.02
CA GLU A 108 -6.63 1.70 18.01
C GLU A 108 -5.85 0.96 16.92
N VAL A 109 -6.16 -0.32 16.71
CA VAL A 109 -5.49 -1.11 15.66
C VAL A 109 -5.85 -0.59 14.28
N ALA A 110 -7.14 -0.36 14.03
CA ALA A 110 -7.61 0.16 12.76
C ALA A 110 -7.04 1.55 12.47
N GLU A 111 -7.00 2.43 13.47
CA GLU A 111 -6.43 3.78 13.34
C GLU A 111 -4.95 3.72 13.04
N ARG A 112 -4.21 2.85 13.75
CA ARG A 112 -2.78 2.66 13.49
C ARG A 112 -2.54 2.19 12.06
N ASP A 113 -3.27 1.17 11.62
CA ASP A 113 -3.08 0.60 10.29
C ASP A 113 -3.41 1.61 9.19
N LEU A 114 -4.47 2.38 9.35
CA LEU A 114 -4.81 3.43 8.38
C LEU A 114 -3.78 4.55 8.36
N SER A 115 -3.32 5.01 9.54
CA SER A 115 -2.27 6.03 9.60
C SER A 115 -0.99 5.57 8.95
N GLN A 116 -0.57 4.33 9.21
CA GLN A 116 0.63 3.76 8.59
C GLN A 116 0.44 3.62 7.07
N ALA A 117 -0.74 3.23 6.63
CA ALA A 117 -1.05 3.14 5.20
C ALA A 117 -1.00 4.51 4.53
N GLU A 118 -1.50 5.54 5.19
CA GLU A 118 -1.42 6.91 4.68
C GLU A 118 0.04 7.36 4.52
N HIS A 119 0.88 7.10 5.52
CA HIS A 119 2.31 7.40 5.44
C HIS A 119 2.99 6.61 4.32
N PHE A 120 2.64 5.34 4.17
CA PHE A 120 3.18 4.49 3.10
C PHE A 120 2.85 5.06 1.72
N VAL A 121 1.58 5.41 1.49
CA VAL A 121 1.14 5.97 0.20
C VAL A 121 1.84 7.29 -0.08
N GLU A 122 1.98 8.16 0.92
CA GLU A 122 2.71 9.43 0.79
C GLU A 122 4.17 9.20 0.41
N GLU A 123 4.83 8.24 1.04
CA GLU A 123 6.23 7.95 0.74
C GLU A 123 6.38 7.46 -0.70
N ILE A 124 5.53 6.53 -1.13
CA ILE A 124 5.59 6.03 -2.50
C ILE A 124 5.35 7.17 -3.49
N GLU A 125 4.40 8.05 -3.19
CA GLU A 125 4.12 9.21 -4.04
C GLU A 125 5.34 10.12 -4.18
N GLN A 126 6.06 10.38 -3.10
CA GLN A 126 7.29 11.17 -3.14
C GLN A 126 8.38 10.50 -3.96
N VAL A 127 8.55 9.18 -3.81
CA VAL A 127 9.50 8.41 -4.62
C VAL A 127 9.15 8.53 -6.10
N LEU A 128 7.87 8.36 -6.46
CA LEU A 128 7.42 8.46 -7.84
C LEU A 128 7.63 9.86 -8.42
N ARG A 129 7.44 10.90 -7.62
CA ARG A 129 7.74 12.28 -8.02
C ARG A 129 9.23 12.47 -8.29
N SER A 130 10.09 11.94 -7.41
CA SER A 130 11.53 12.03 -7.58
C SER A 130 12.02 11.31 -8.83
N MET A 131 11.29 10.28 -9.28
CA MET A 131 11.56 9.56 -10.51
C MET A 131 11.00 10.24 -11.76
N GLY A 132 10.22 11.31 -11.58
CA GLY A 132 9.58 12.02 -12.69
C GLY A 132 8.37 11.32 -13.27
N VAL A 133 7.81 10.33 -12.57
CA VAL A 133 6.67 9.54 -13.07
C VAL A 133 5.36 10.26 -12.85
N VAL A 134 5.22 10.95 -11.73
CA VAL A 134 4.02 11.73 -11.39
C VAL A 134 4.42 13.17 -11.06
N PRO A 135 3.51 14.15 -11.27
CA PRO A 135 3.79 15.55 -10.97
C PRO A 135 4.12 15.83 -9.52
#